data_bcdda2944fec50470ae07bf858a39e04
#
_entry.id   bcdda2944fec50470ae07bf858a39e04
#
_cell.length_a   1.000
_cell.length_b   1.000
_cell.length_c   1.000
_cell.angle_alpha   90.00
_cell.angle_beta   90.00
_cell.angle_gamma   90.00
#
_symmetry.space_group_name_H-M   'P 1'
#
loop_
_entity.id
_entity.type
_entity.pdbx_description
1 polymer ?
#
loop_
_entity_poly.entity_id
_entity_poly.type
_entity_poly.pdbx_seq_one_letter_code
_entity_poly.pdbx_strand_id
1 'polypeptide(L)'
;MRAEAPTRMRRVVAPCVIASALLAAALPAGCRTASVGGKVDPDPALTAVVRPAEAAEIVTLPDGPGKALVTERCLLCHGAALIVQQRKDAAAWGRTVTQMRTWGTPIQDEDQTALVVYLAEHFGPGGVRR
;
A
#
# COMPACT_ATOMS: atom_id res chain seq x y z
N MET A 1 43.45 -30.82 10.34
CA MET A 1 42.55 -29.82 9.80
C MET A 1 42.05 -30.33 8.45
N ARG A 2 40.84 -30.84 8.40
CA ARG A 2 40.23 -31.38 7.15
C ARG A 2 39.21 -30.35 6.65
N ALA A 3 39.43 -29.90 5.40
CA ALA A 3 38.55 -29.01 4.70
C ALA A 3 37.38 -29.82 4.11
N GLU A 4 36.14 -29.50 4.50
CA GLU A 4 34.95 -30.08 3.90
C GLU A 4 34.50 -29.25 2.69
N ALA A 5 34.32 -29.93 1.57
CA ALA A 5 33.91 -29.33 0.29
C ALA A 5 32.39 -29.07 0.25
N PRO A 6 31.93 -27.99 -0.46
CA PRO A 6 30.53 -27.70 -0.55
C PRO A 6 29.77 -28.64 -1.50
N THR A 7 28.69 -29.20 -1.01
CA THR A 7 27.77 -30.08 -1.74
C THR A 7 27.08 -29.35 -2.89
N ARG A 8 27.39 -29.74 -4.12
CA ARG A 8 26.72 -29.27 -5.34
C ARG A 8 25.26 -29.72 -5.36
N MET A 9 24.35 -28.80 -5.23
CA MET A 9 22.91 -29.04 -5.41
C MET A 9 22.59 -29.23 -6.90
N ARG A 10 22.36 -30.49 -7.30
CA ARG A 10 21.93 -30.88 -8.66
C ARG A 10 20.50 -30.39 -8.89
N ARG A 11 20.34 -29.41 -9.80
CA ARG A 11 19.01 -29.04 -10.34
C ARG A 11 18.52 -30.16 -11.23
N VAL A 12 17.47 -30.83 -10.80
CA VAL A 12 16.71 -31.77 -11.62
C VAL A 12 15.74 -30.95 -12.47
N VAL A 13 16.04 -30.84 -13.76
CA VAL A 13 15.15 -30.23 -14.75
C VAL A 13 14.27 -31.37 -15.28
N ALA A 14 12.99 -31.38 -14.93
CA ALA A 14 12.02 -32.29 -15.50
C ALA A 14 11.50 -31.75 -16.84
N PRO A 15 11.52 -32.52 -17.93
CA PRO A 15 10.93 -32.08 -19.18
C PRO A 15 9.41 -32.24 -19.11
N CYS A 16 8.68 -31.12 -19.17
CA CYS A 16 7.23 -31.09 -19.38
C CYS A 16 6.94 -31.43 -20.84
N VAL A 17 6.51 -32.67 -21.09
CA VAL A 17 6.02 -33.09 -22.41
C VAL A 17 4.61 -32.52 -22.58
N ILE A 18 4.49 -31.55 -23.48
CA ILE A 18 3.20 -30.96 -23.84
C ILE A 18 2.55 -31.86 -24.89
N ALA A 19 1.60 -32.67 -24.49
CA ALA A 19 0.72 -33.38 -25.38
C ALA A 19 -0.37 -32.42 -25.90
N SER A 20 -0.22 -31.94 -27.14
CA SER A 20 -1.24 -31.17 -27.84
C SER A 20 -2.36 -32.07 -28.30
N ALA A 21 -3.49 -32.08 -27.59
CA ALA A 21 -4.73 -32.66 -28.07
C ALA A 21 -5.56 -31.57 -28.76
N LEU A 22 -5.65 -31.61 -30.08
CA LEU A 22 -6.56 -30.82 -30.89
C LEU A 22 -8.00 -31.28 -30.63
N LEU A 23 -8.76 -30.51 -29.89
CA LEU A 23 -10.21 -30.65 -29.77
C LEU A 23 -10.87 -29.44 -30.43
N ALA A 24 -11.27 -29.62 -31.70
CA ALA A 24 -12.11 -28.69 -32.43
C ALA A 24 -13.53 -28.76 -31.85
N ALA A 25 -13.90 -27.83 -30.98
CA ALA A 25 -15.28 -27.67 -30.51
C ALA A 25 -15.86 -26.39 -31.14
N ALA A 26 -16.95 -26.56 -31.85
CA ALA A 26 -17.74 -25.55 -32.53
C ALA A 26 -18.19 -24.44 -31.54
N LEU A 27 -17.80 -23.22 -31.79
CA LEU A 27 -18.30 -22.05 -31.08
C LEU A 27 -19.71 -21.73 -31.58
N PRO A 28 -20.72 -21.65 -30.72
CA PRO A 28 -21.99 -21.04 -31.10
C PRO A 28 -21.79 -19.52 -31.24
N ALA A 29 -21.99 -19.03 -32.48
CA ALA A 29 -22.10 -17.62 -32.77
C ALA A 29 -23.32 -17.03 -32.02
N GLY A 30 -23.07 -16.30 -30.95
CA GLY A 30 -24.14 -15.74 -30.12
C GLY A 30 -23.67 -14.74 -29.07
N CYS A 31 -22.51 -14.09 -29.24
CA CYS A 31 -22.25 -12.87 -28.45
C CYS A 31 -23.11 -11.73 -28.98
N ARG A 32 -24.37 -11.68 -28.52
CA ARG A 32 -25.13 -10.43 -28.55
C ARG A 32 -24.41 -9.45 -27.63
N THR A 33 -23.70 -8.50 -28.18
CA THR A 33 -23.29 -7.30 -27.48
C THR A 33 -24.57 -6.55 -27.10
N ALA A 34 -25.05 -6.78 -25.88
CA ALA A 34 -26.07 -5.96 -25.29
C ALA A 34 -25.44 -4.57 -25.11
N SER A 35 -25.73 -3.68 -26.06
CA SER A 35 -25.44 -2.26 -25.92
C SER A 35 -26.29 -1.77 -24.75
N VAL A 36 -25.69 -1.67 -23.57
CA VAL A 36 -26.28 -1.01 -22.41
C VAL A 36 -26.15 0.50 -22.65
N GLY A 37 -26.92 0.99 -23.62
CA GLY A 37 -27.17 2.41 -23.84
C GLY A 37 -28.34 2.90 -22.99
N GLY A 38 -28.44 2.40 -21.75
CA GLY A 38 -29.34 2.99 -20.76
C GLY A 38 -28.76 4.33 -20.32
N LYS A 39 -29.46 5.43 -20.62
CA LYS A 39 -29.28 6.67 -19.88
C LYS A 39 -29.40 6.30 -18.42
N VAL A 40 -28.29 6.35 -17.67
CA VAL A 40 -28.35 6.28 -16.20
C VAL A 40 -28.83 7.66 -15.78
N ASP A 41 -30.13 7.80 -15.62
CA ASP A 41 -30.67 8.97 -14.95
C ASP A 41 -30.12 8.92 -13.53
N PRO A 42 -29.45 9.97 -13.01
CA PRO A 42 -28.92 9.96 -11.67
C PRO A 42 -30.10 9.84 -10.72
N ASP A 43 -30.14 8.71 -9.98
CA ASP A 43 -31.13 8.50 -8.93
C ASP A 43 -31.01 9.65 -7.92
N PRO A 44 -32.08 10.44 -7.72
CA PRO A 44 -32.06 11.54 -6.77
C PRO A 44 -31.73 11.09 -5.34
N ALA A 45 -32.00 9.82 -5.01
CA ALA A 45 -31.62 9.24 -3.73
C ALA A 45 -30.09 9.02 -3.60
N LEU A 46 -29.39 8.73 -4.71
CA LEU A 46 -27.93 8.62 -4.73
C LEU A 46 -27.24 9.99 -4.68
N THR A 47 -27.88 11.02 -5.24
CA THR A 47 -27.34 12.39 -5.18
C THR A 47 -27.42 12.95 -3.74
N ALA A 48 -28.38 12.50 -2.95
CA ALA A 48 -28.51 12.91 -1.54
C ALA A 48 -27.45 12.26 -0.61
N VAL A 49 -26.82 11.16 -1.06
CA VAL A 49 -25.78 10.46 -0.27
C VAL A 49 -24.38 11.02 -0.58
N VAL A 50 -24.19 11.64 -1.73
CA VAL A 50 -22.99 12.43 -1.99
C VAL A 50 -23.16 13.78 -1.31
N ARG A 51 -23.08 13.79 0.02
CA ARG A 51 -22.82 15.02 0.76
C ARG A 51 -21.56 15.62 0.15
N PRO A 52 -21.56 16.92 -0.27
CA PRO A 52 -20.32 17.59 -0.58
C PRO A 52 -19.42 17.33 0.63
N ALA A 53 -18.23 16.76 0.39
CA ALA A 53 -17.30 16.40 1.45
C ALA A 53 -17.23 17.62 2.36
N GLU A 54 -17.87 17.52 3.51
CA GLU A 54 -17.84 18.49 4.59
C GLU A 54 -16.37 18.78 4.78
N ALA A 55 -15.95 19.99 4.44
CA ALA A 55 -14.61 20.46 4.12
C ALA A 55 -13.59 19.59 4.81
N ALA A 56 -12.89 18.74 4.06
CA ALA A 56 -12.06 17.68 4.61
C ALA A 56 -11.20 18.34 5.68
N GLU A 57 -11.47 18.03 6.95
CA GLU A 57 -10.79 18.64 8.09
C GLU A 57 -9.31 18.54 7.80
N ILE A 58 -8.63 19.66 7.64
CA ILE A 58 -7.21 19.69 7.31
C ILE A 58 -6.51 19.08 8.51
N VAL A 59 -6.28 17.79 8.43
CA VAL A 59 -5.60 17.05 9.48
C VAL A 59 -4.17 17.53 9.51
N THR A 60 -3.81 18.27 10.57
CA THR A 60 -2.47 18.77 10.79
C THR A 60 -1.67 17.80 11.65
N LEU A 61 -0.38 17.69 11.33
CA LEU A 61 0.55 16.93 12.16
C LEU A 61 0.91 17.76 13.40
N PRO A 62 1.05 17.13 14.58
CA PRO A 62 1.52 17.80 15.79
C PRO A 62 2.88 18.47 15.60
N ASP A 63 3.13 19.59 16.30
CA ASP A 63 4.43 20.22 16.29
C ASP A 63 5.45 19.39 17.07
N GLY A 64 6.67 19.34 16.56
CA GLY A 64 7.75 18.60 17.22
C GLY A 64 8.91 18.29 16.28
N PRO A 65 10.05 17.85 16.84
CA PRO A 65 11.18 17.38 16.06
C PRO A 65 10.77 16.21 15.16
N GLY A 66 11.02 16.32 13.86
CA GLY A 66 10.62 15.30 12.86
C GLY A 66 9.36 15.62 12.08
N LYS A 67 8.52 16.61 12.47
CA LYS A 67 7.35 17.05 11.71
C LYS A 67 7.70 17.38 10.26
N ALA A 68 8.76 18.16 10.05
CA ALA A 68 9.23 18.54 8.72
C ALA A 68 9.56 17.31 7.87
N LEU A 69 10.31 16.36 8.43
CA LEU A 69 10.66 15.11 7.75
C LEU A 69 9.41 14.28 7.37
N VAL A 70 8.45 14.15 8.28
CA VAL A 70 7.18 13.46 7.97
C VAL A 70 6.44 14.18 6.85
N THR A 71 6.38 15.51 6.90
CA THR A 71 5.72 16.30 5.85
C THR A 71 6.40 16.12 4.50
N GLU A 72 7.72 16.21 4.45
CA GLU A 72 8.48 16.14 3.21
C GLU A 72 8.59 14.74 2.62
N ARG A 73 8.62 13.70 3.46
CA ARG A 73 8.86 12.33 3.01
C ARG A 73 7.58 11.50 2.92
N CYS A 74 6.69 11.60 3.93
CA CYS A 74 5.52 10.74 4.00
C CYS A 74 4.32 11.29 3.24
N LEU A 75 4.11 12.62 3.23
CA LEU A 75 2.95 13.23 2.58
C LEU A 75 3.08 13.36 1.05
N LEU A 76 4.14 12.85 0.45
CA LEU A 76 4.30 12.79 -1.01
C LEU A 76 3.27 11.88 -1.69
N CYS A 77 2.87 10.81 -1.01
CA CYS A 77 2.05 9.76 -1.60
C CYS A 77 0.64 9.66 -0.98
N HIS A 78 0.44 10.17 0.23
CA HIS A 78 -0.83 10.08 0.94
C HIS A 78 -1.01 11.24 1.92
N GLY A 79 -2.24 11.50 2.34
CA GLY A 79 -2.55 12.57 3.28
C GLY A 79 -2.19 12.22 4.73
N ALA A 80 -2.08 13.27 5.58
CA ALA A 80 -1.80 13.14 7.00
C ALA A 80 -2.83 12.26 7.75
N ALA A 81 -4.06 12.20 7.28
CA ALA A 81 -5.13 11.39 7.86
C ALA A 81 -4.75 9.91 8.02
N LEU A 82 -4.00 9.33 7.05
CA LEU A 82 -3.52 7.95 7.15
C LEU A 82 -2.51 7.75 8.29
N ILE A 83 -1.77 8.78 8.64
CA ILE A 83 -0.77 8.73 9.71
C ILE A 83 -1.46 8.90 11.07
N VAL A 84 -2.27 9.94 11.22
CA VAL A 84 -2.85 10.32 12.52
C VAL A 84 -3.84 9.31 13.07
N GLN A 85 -4.44 8.48 12.24
CA GLN A 85 -5.33 7.40 12.68
C GLN A 85 -4.59 6.13 13.15
N GLN A 86 -3.28 6.01 12.86
CA GLN A 86 -2.49 4.84 13.28
C GLN A 86 -2.19 4.90 14.78
N ARG A 87 -1.99 3.71 15.36
CA ARG A 87 -1.52 3.54 16.74
C ARG A 87 -0.50 2.40 16.74
N LYS A 88 0.77 2.76 16.57
CA LYS A 88 1.86 1.79 16.43
C LYS A 88 2.98 2.14 17.41
N ASP A 89 3.57 1.13 18.02
CA ASP A 89 4.80 1.30 18.79
C ASP A 89 6.00 1.66 17.89
N ALA A 90 7.13 2.00 18.48
CA ALA A 90 8.33 2.37 17.74
C ALA A 90 8.83 1.26 16.81
N ALA A 91 8.74 -0.01 17.23
CA ALA A 91 9.16 -1.13 16.41
C ALA A 91 8.25 -1.30 15.17
N ALA A 92 6.94 -1.15 15.33
CA ALA A 92 5.98 -1.21 14.23
C ALA A 92 6.11 0.00 13.30
N TRP A 93 6.38 1.19 13.83
CA TRP A 93 6.70 2.36 13.00
C TRP A 93 8.00 2.16 12.22
N GLY A 94 9.05 1.58 12.84
CA GLY A 94 10.29 1.25 12.15
C GLY A 94 10.06 0.34 10.94
N ARG A 95 9.27 -0.73 11.11
CA ARG A 95 8.88 -1.61 9.99
C ARG A 95 8.10 -0.86 8.91
N THR A 96 7.19 0.03 9.30
CA THR A 96 6.40 0.84 8.35
C THR A 96 7.30 1.77 7.55
N VAL A 97 8.22 2.50 8.18
CA VAL A 97 9.17 3.40 7.52
C VAL A 97 10.07 2.62 6.54
N THR A 98 10.60 1.47 6.98
CA THR A 98 11.38 0.58 6.09
C THR A 98 10.57 0.12 4.88
N GLN A 99 9.31 -0.23 5.07
CA GLN A 99 8.42 -0.63 3.97
C GLN A 99 8.19 0.51 2.98
N MET A 100 7.97 1.75 3.47
CA MET A 100 7.81 2.93 2.60
C MET A 100 9.07 3.17 1.76
N ARG A 101 10.27 3.02 2.35
CA ARG A 101 11.54 3.08 1.60
C ARG A 101 11.61 2.04 0.50
N THR A 102 11.20 0.81 0.80
CA THR A 102 11.16 -0.29 -0.19
C THR A 102 10.23 0.05 -1.36
N TRP A 103 9.18 0.81 -1.11
CA TRP A 103 8.25 1.28 -2.14
C TRP A 103 8.70 2.57 -2.85
N GLY A 104 9.88 3.09 -2.52
CA GLY A 104 10.50 4.20 -3.22
C GLY A 104 10.38 5.56 -2.54
N THR A 105 9.88 5.63 -1.30
CA THR A 105 9.89 6.89 -0.54
C THR A 105 11.35 7.31 -0.28
N PRO A 106 11.74 8.57 -0.59
CA PRO A 106 13.12 9.04 -0.48
C PRO A 106 13.52 9.36 0.97
N ILE A 107 13.58 8.35 1.82
CA ILE A 107 14.00 8.45 3.22
C ILE A 107 15.47 8.04 3.31
N GLN A 108 16.33 8.93 3.79
CA GLN A 108 17.74 8.65 4.02
C GLN A 108 17.94 7.84 5.32
N ASP A 109 19.08 7.16 5.46
CA ASP A 109 19.33 6.32 6.64
C ASP A 109 19.38 7.16 7.92
N GLU A 110 19.97 8.35 7.86
CA GLU A 110 20.04 9.32 8.95
C GLU A 110 18.65 9.85 9.39
N ASP A 111 17.70 9.95 8.48
CA ASP A 111 16.35 10.46 8.75
C ASP A 111 15.46 9.39 9.43
N GLN A 112 15.76 8.12 9.25
CA GLN A 112 14.88 7.01 9.67
C GLN A 112 14.61 7.04 11.17
N THR A 113 15.64 7.26 11.99
CA THR A 113 15.49 7.29 13.45
C THR A 113 14.61 8.45 13.88
N ALA A 114 14.83 9.65 13.35
CA ALA A 114 14.04 10.83 13.68
C ALA A 114 12.56 10.68 13.29
N LEU A 115 12.29 10.07 12.13
CA LEU A 115 10.94 9.75 11.69
C LEU A 115 10.25 8.78 12.65
N VAL A 116 10.92 7.69 13.03
CA VAL A 116 10.35 6.67 13.93
C VAL A 116 10.08 7.25 15.31
N VAL A 117 10.98 8.07 15.85
CA VAL A 117 10.81 8.72 17.16
C VAL A 117 9.58 9.61 17.13
N TYR A 118 9.49 10.52 16.16
CA TYR A 118 8.34 11.43 16.03
C TYR A 118 7.01 10.64 15.89
N LEU A 119 6.98 9.64 15.03
CA LEU A 119 5.77 8.86 14.78
C LEU A 119 5.34 8.04 16.00
N ALA A 120 6.29 7.47 16.76
CA ALA A 120 6.00 6.72 17.96
C ALA A 120 5.53 7.61 19.12
N GLU A 121 6.10 8.81 19.24
CA GLU A 121 5.73 9.78 20.26
C GLU A 121 4.31 10.31 20.07
N HIS A 122 3.98 10.72 18.84
CA HIS A 122 2.68 11.34 18.57
C HIS A 122 1.59 10.33 18.21
N PHE A 123 1.93 9.20 17.62
CA PHE A 123 0.99 8.20 17.10
C PHE A 123 1.28 6.79 17.64
N GLY A 124 1.85 6.72 18.84
CA GLY A 124 2.02 5.48 19.58
C GLY A 124 0.72 5.01 20.25
N PRO A 125 0.70 3.81 20.87
CA PRO A 125 -0.47 3.26 21.55
C PRO A 125 -1.00 4.14 22.69
N GLY A 126 -0.12 4.94 23.33
CA GLY A 126 -0.45 5.92 24.37
C GLY A 126 -0.55 7.37 23.88
N GLY A 127 -0.44 7.61 22.57
CA GLY A 127 -0.47 8.94 21.97
C GLY A 127 -1.77 9.68 22.24
N VAL A 128 -1.66 10.96 22.55
CA VAL A 128 -2.80 11.83 22.88
C VAL A 128 -3.71 11.98 21.66
N ARG A 129 -4.95 11.51 21.76
CA ARG A 129 -6.01 11.89 20.82
C ARG A 129 -6.38 13.35 21.13
N ARG A 130 -6.06 14.23 20.24
CA ARG A 130 -6.61 15.60 20.26
C ARG A 130 -7.74 15.66 19.24
#